data_6742457a9251e7e0eaa39b8749bfd035
#
_entry.id   6742457a9251e7e0eaa39b8749bfd035
#
_cell.length_a   1.000
_cell.length_b   1.000
_cell.length_c   1.000
_cell.angle_alpha   90.00
_cell.angle_beta   90.00
_cell.angle_gamma   90.00
#
_symmetry.space_group_name_H-M   'P 1'
#
loop_
_entity.id
_entity.type
_entity.pdbx_description
1 polymer ?
#
loop_
_entity_poly.entity_id
_entity_poly.type
_entity_poly.pdbx_seq_one_letter_code
_entity_poly.pdbx_strand_id
1 'polypeptide(L)'
;LAVYRDELYNLPFNMNTFSKMWGIRTPKEARQMIERQVAELGITEPQNLEEQALSLVGTDVYTKLIKGYTEKQWGRDCRELPAFIIRRLPCRFTYDNNYFNDRWQGIPIGGYTQMVEKMLEGADVLLQTDYFDLIREQPEIAHTVVYTGCIDEFFGYRLGALKYRSVRFETEELPEENYQGNAVVNYTDREVPYTRVIEHKHFEFGKQPTTVISREYSAEWK
;
A
#
# COMPACT_ATOMS: atom_id res chain seq x y z
N LEU A 1 -8.38 -0.59 7.70
CA LEU A 1 -9.77 -0.27 7.37
C LEU A 1 -9.86 0.37 5.99
N ALA A 2 -11.05 0.32 5.36
CA ALA A 2 -11.37 1.01 4.13
C ALA A 2 -12.76 1.65 4.20
N VAL A 3 -12.90 2.84 3.66
CA VAL A 3 -14.18 3.53 3.46
C VAL A 3 -14.48 3.52 1.96
N TYR A 4 -15.67 3.07 1.61
CA TYR A 4 -16.26 3.18 0.28
C TYR A 4 -17.62 3.86 0.42
N ARG A 5 -17.73 5.07 -0.09
CA ARG A 5 -18.88 5.95 0.18
C ARG A 5 -19.11 6.08 1.69
N ASP A 6 -20.29 5.72 2.19
CA ASP A 6 -20.61 5.79 3.63
C ASP A 6 -20.44 4.44 4.37
N GLU A 7 -19.80 3.45 3.72
CA GLU A 7 -19.61 2.12 4.28
C GLU A 7 -18.17 1.88 4.73
N LEU A 8 -18.00 1.35 5.94
CA LEU A 8 -16.70 0.96 6.49
C LEU A 8 -16.49 -0.55 6.34
N TYR A 9 -15.34 -0.94 5.79
CA TYR A 9 -14.90 -2.32 5.57
C TYR A 9 -13.59 -2.61 6.26
N ASN A 10 -13.41 -3.88 6.64
CA ASN A 10 -12.11 -4.37 7.12
C ASN A 10 -11.16 -4.64 5.95
N LEU A 11 -9.86 -4.43 6.20
CA LEU A 11 -8.76 -4.90 5.38
C LEU A 11 -7.77 -5.68 6.27
N PRO A 12 -7.16 -6.75 5.77
CA PRO A 12 -7.25 -7.36 4.43
C PRO A 12 -8.64 -7.92 4.13
N PHE A 13 -8.89 -8.35 2.88
CA PHE A 13 -10.15 -8.99 2.49
C PHE A 13 -10.35 -10.29 3.25
N ASN A 14 -11.15 -10.27 4.29
CA ASN A 14 -11.38 -11.39 5.20
C ASN A 14 -12.87 -11.57 5.50
N MET A 15 -13.21 -12.48 6.41
CA MET A 15 -14.61 -12.76 6.74
C MET A 15 -15.35 -11.54 7.31
N ASN A 16 -14.66 -10.58 7.98
CA ASN A 16 -15.31 -9.33 8.41
C ASN A 16 -15.71 -8.49 7.20
N THR A 17 -14.86 -8.40 6.17
CA THR A 17 -15.15 -7.71 4.90
C THR A 17 -16.35 -8.35 4.21
N PHE A 18 -16.30 -9.67 4.04
CA PHE A 18 -17.33 -10.43 3.30
C PHE A 18 -18.68 -10.46 4.02
N SER A 19 -18.66 -10.61 5.35
CA SER A 19 -19.87 -10.56 6.18
C SER A 19 -20.54 -9.19 6.12
N LYS A 20 -19.74 -8.11 6.17
CA LYS A 20 -20.26 -6.74 6.01
C LYS A 20 -20.83 -6.52 4.60
N MET A 21 -20.14 -6.99 3.57
CA MET A 21 -20.50 -6.75 2.17
C MET A 21 -21.76 -7.52 1.74
N TRP A 22 -21.90 -8.77 2.16
CA TRP A 22 -22.92 -9.70 1.66
C TRP A 22 -23.89 -10.25 2.72
N GLY A 23 -23.71 -9.90 3.99
CA GLY A 23 -24.54 -10.42 5.10
C GLY A 23 -24.35 -11.91 5.40
N ILE A 24 -23.29 -12.51 4.89
CA ILE A 24 -22.94 -13.93 5.05
C ILE A 24 -22.22 -14.18 6.39
N ARG A 25 -22.17 -15.45 6.81
CA ARG A 25 -21.61 -15.86 8.11
C ARG A 25 -20.54 -16.91 8.02
N THR A 26 -20.45 -17.64 6.93
CA THR A 26 -19.55 -18.80 6.81
C THR A 26 -18.55 -18.64 5.66
N PRO A 27 -17.33 -19.21 5.80
CA PRO A 27 -16.35 -19.26 4.71
C PRO A 27 -16.88 -19.93 3.42
N LYS A 28 -17.78 -20.89 3.55
CA LYS A 28 -18.40 -21.57 2.41
C LYS A 28 -19.24 -20.57 1.60
N GLU A 29 -20.09 -19.80 2.26
CA GLU A 29 -20.93 -18.77 1.59
C GLU A 29 -20.05 -17.70 0.91
N ALA A 30 -18.96 -17.27 1.57
CA ALA A 30 -18.04 -16.30 0.99
C ALA A 30 -17.39 -16.84 -0.30
N ARG A 31 -16.91 -18.08 -0.29
CA ARG A 31 -16.33 -18.71 -1.49
C ARG A 31 -17.37 -18.83 -2.61
N GLN A 32 -18.56 -19.31 -2.31
CA GLN A 32 -19.63 -19.44 -3.28
C GLN A 32 -20.04 -18.08 -3.90
N MET A 33 -20.03 -17.00 -3.11
CA MET A 33 -20.32 -15.66 -3.61
C MET A 33 -19.25 -15.19 -4.60
N ILE A 34 -17.96 -15.36 -4.26
CA ILE A 34 -16.86 -15.01 -5.16
C ILE A 34 -16.89 -15.88 -6.42
N GLU A 35 -16.98 -17.21 -6.27
CA GLU A 35 -17.00 -18.17 -7.38
C GLU A 35 -18.14 -17.88 -8.37
N ARG A 36 -19.32 -17.54 -7.86
CA ARG A 36 -20.47 -17.16 -8.71
C ARG A 36 -20.15 -15.91 -9.53
N GLN A 37 -19.68 -14.84 -8.88
CA GLN A 37 -19.35 -13.60 -9.57
C GLN A 37 -18.22 -13.78 -10.59
N VAL A 38 -17.21 -14.56 -10.27
CA VAL A 38 -16.11 -14.89 -11.19
C VAL A 38 -16.61 -15.70 -12.37
N ALA A 39 -17.48 -16.70 -12.15
CA ALA A 39 -18.04 -17.51 -13.21
C ALA A 39 -18.93 -16.71 -14.19
N GLU A 40 -19.71 -15.76 -13.66
CA GLU A 40 -20.54 -14.87 -14.48
C GLU A 40 -19.73 -13.98 -15.44
N LEU A 41 -18.47 -13.66 -15.09
CA LEU A 41 -17.58 -12.84 -15.91
C LEU A 41 -16.90 -13.60 -17.06
N GLY A 42 -16.73 -14.92 -16.94
CA GLY A 42 -16.13 -15.77 -17.97
C GLY A 42 -14.67 -15.43 -18.33
N ILE A 43 -13.93 -14.76 -17.43
CA ILE A 43 -12.54 -14.38 -17.68
C ILE A 43 -11.64 -15.60 -17.47
N THR A 44 -11.00 -16.08 -18.55
CA THR A 44 -10.08 -17.23 -18.51
C THR A 44 -8.61 -16.81 -18.49
N GLU A 45 -8.28 -15.76 -19.24
CA GLU A 45 -6.90 -15.24 -19.37
C GLU A 45 -6.91 -13.72 -19.17
N PRO A 46 -6.72 -13.23 -17.93
CA PRO A 46 -6.73 -11.79 -17.64
C PRO A 46 -5.62 -11.04 -18.40
N GLN A 47 -5.97 -10.00 -19.15
CA GLN A 47 -5.06 -9.20 -19.95
C GLN A 47 -4.55 -7.94 -19.24
N ASN A 48 -5.28 -7.49 -18.23
CA ASN A 48 -5.03 -6.25 -17.51
C ASN A 48 -5.37 -6.40 -16.02
N LEU A 49 -5.10 -5.37 -15.23
CA LEU A 49 -5.33 -5.37 -13.79
C LEU A 49 -6.81 -5.54 -13.43
N GLU A 50 -7.74 -4.92 -14.16
CA GLU A 50 -9.18 -5.06 -13.93
C GLU A 50 -9.61 -6.52 -14.05
N GLU A 51 -9.29 -7.15 -15.17
CA GLU A 51 -9.64 -8.56 -15.41
C GLU A 51 -8.98 -9.51 -14.40
N GLN A 52 -7.72 -9.24 -14.05
CA GLN A 52 -7.02 -10.02 -13.03
C GLN A 52 -7.69 -9.90 -11.65
N ALA A 53 -8.06 -8.69 -11.23
CA ALA A 53 -8.74 -8.49 -9.95
C ALA A 53 -10.13 -9.15 -9.95
N LEU A 54 -10.92 -8.93 -11.00
CA LEU A 54 -12.24 -9.53 -11.17
C LEU A 54 -12.19 -11.07 -11.11
N SER A 55 -11.19 -11.68 -11.75
CA SER A 55 -11.00 -13.15 -11.72
C SER A 55 -10.59 -13.70 -10.36
N LEU A 56 -10.08 -12.87 -9.45
CA LEU A 56 -9.64 -13.27 -8.11
C LEU A 56 -10.70 -13.06 -7.03
N VAL A 57 -11.42 -11.95 -7.09
CA VAL A 57 -12.27 -11.51 -5.97
C VAL A 57 -13.72 -11.20 -6.36
N GLY A 58 -14.06 -11.28 -7.64
CA GLY A 58 -15.39 -10.95 -8.17
C GLY A 58 -15.68 -9.45 -8.25
N THR A 59 -16.87 -9.13 -8.72
CA THR A 59 -17.28 -7.75 -9.07
C THR A 59 -17.40 -6.84 -7.85
N ASP A 60 -18.00 -7.32 -6.77
CA ASP A 60 -18.33 -6.45 -5.62
C ASP A 60 -17.06 -5.97 -4.90
N VAL A 61 -16.14 -6.88 -4.59
CA VAL A 61 -14.88 -6.55 -3.94
C VAL A 61 -14.03 -5.65 -4.84
N TYR A 62 -13.93 -5.99 -6.13
CA TYR A 62 -13.22 -5.17 -7.10
C TYR A 62 -13.78 -3.74 -7.15
N THR A 63 -15.08 -3.60 -7.37
CA THR A 63 -15.72 -2.30 -7.56
C THR A 63 -15.63 -1.42 -6.31
N LYS A 64 -15.90 -2.00 -5.13
CA LYS A 64 -15.94 -1.23 -3.87
C LYS A 64 -14.56 -0.95 -3.29
N LEU A 65 -13.64 -1.91 -3.35
CA LEU A 65 -12.42 -1.85 -2.54
C LEU A 65 -11.11 -1.75 -3.33
N ILE A 66 -11.13 -1.99 -4.66
CA ILE A 66 -9.90 -2.04 -5.46
C ILE A 66 -9.89 -0.95 -6.52
N LYS A 67 -10.92 -0.88 -7.36
CA LYS A 67 -10.93 -0.05 -8.56
C LYS A 67 -10.56 1.40 -8.29
N GLY A 68 -11.38 2.12 -7.55
CA GLY A 68 -11.18 3.56 -7.33
C GLY A 68 -9.88 3.88 -6.57
N TYR A 69 -9.48 3.02 -5.62
CA TYR A 69 -8.21 3.16 -4.92
C TYR A 69 -7.02 3.02 -5.87
N THR A 70 -7.03 1.97 -6.70
CA THR A 70 -5.96 1.69 -7.67
C THR A 70 -5.87 2.79 -8.73
N GLU A 71 -6.99 3.22 -9.27
CA GLU A 71 -7.03 4.31 -10.26
C GLU A 71 -6.49 5.63 -9.71
N LYS A 72 -6.79 5.97 -8.45
CA LYS A 72 -6.17 7.12 -7.77
C LYS A 72 -4.66 6.94 -7.61
N GLN A 73 -4.25 5.78 -7.13
CA GLN A 73 -2.84 5.49 -6.85
C GLN A 73 -1.98 5.56 -8.11
N TRP A 74 -2.48 5.02 -9.23
CA TRP A 74 -1.74 4.97 -10.49
C TRP A 74 -2.02 6.15 -11.43
N GLY A 75 -3.10 6.91 -11.19
CA GLY A 75 -3.54 7.99 -12.08
C GLY A 75 -4.01 7.50 -13.45
N ARG A 76 -4.40 6.22 -13.56
CA ARG A 76 -4.77 5.53 -14.81
C ARG A 76 -5.92 4.57 -14.58
N ASP A 77 -6.68 4.28 -15.63
CA ASP A 77 -7.72 3.26 -15.63
C ASP A 77 -7.10 1.87 -15.36
N CYS A 78 -7.76 1.04 -14.57
CA CYS A 78 -7.30 -0.30 -14.24
C CYS A 78 -7.09 -1.20 -15.49
N ARG A 79 -7.80 -0.94 -16.58
CA ARG A 79 -7.66 -1.65 -17.86
C ARG A 79 -6.36 -1.32 -18.60
N GLU A 80 -5.73 -0.20 -18.27
CA GLU A 80 -4.44 0.21 -18.84
C GLU A 80 -3.24 -0.30 -18.02
N LEU A 81 -3.49 -0.91 -16.88
CA LEU A 81 -2.46 -1.40 -15.97
C LEU A 81 -2.20 -2.90 -16.18
N PRO A 82 -0.94 -3.35 -16.13
CA PRO A 82 -0.61 -4.75 -16.30
C PRO A 82 -1.22 -5.65 -15.22
N ALA A 83 -1.67 -6.84 -15.60
CA ALA A 83 -2.28 -7.83 -14.69
C ALA A 83 -1.37 -8.23 -13.52
N PHE A 84 -0.05 -8.24 -13.71
CA PHE A 84 0.90 -8.68 -12.68
C PHE A 84 0.93 -7.79 -11.44
N ILE A 85 0.49 -6.52 -11.53
CA ILE A 85 0.44 -5.57 -10.39
C ILE A 85 -0.42 -6.13 -9.27
N ILE A 86 -1.51 -6.82 -9.61
CA ILE A 86 -2.47 -7.40 -8.66
C ILE A 86 -2.51 -8.93 -8.72
N ARG A 87 -1.41 -9.54 -9.11
CA ARG A 87 -1.34 -10.98 -9.29
C ARG A 87 -1.74 -11.81 -8.06
N ARG A 88 -1.62 -11.24 -6.87
CA ARG A 88 -1.98 -11.87 -5.60
C ARG A 88 -2.80 -10.91 -4.75
N LEU A 89 -4.08 -11.20 -4.65
CA LEU A 89 -4.96 -10.59 -3.67
C LEU A 89 -5.23 -11.61 -2.57
N PRO A 90 -4.72 -11.41 -1.36
CA PRO A 90 -4.97 -12.37 -0.28
C PRO A 90 -6.40 -12.25 0.21
N CYS A 91 -7.29 -13.14 -0.25
CA CYS A 91 -8.57 -13.38 0.37
C CYS A 91 -8.40 -14.37 1.52
N ARG A 92 -8.78 -13.95 2.73
CA ARG A 92 -8.72 -14.79 3.92
C ARG A 92 -10.12 -15.21 4.34
N PHE A 93 -10.34 -16.50 4.40
CA PHE A 93 -11.64 -17.05 4.84
C PHE A 93 -11.65 -17.32 6.36
N THR A 94 -11.06 -16.38 7.10
CA THR A 94 -11.01 -16.31 8.57
C THR A 94 -11.34 -14.87 8.99
N TYR A 95 -11.60 -14.66 10.29
CA TYR A 95 -11.83 -13.32 10.88
C TYR A 95 -10.52 -12.63 11.33
N ASP A 96 -9.37 -13.08 10.83
CA ASP A 96 -8.07 -12.50 11.14
C ASP A 96 -7.87 -11.16 10.42
N ASN A 97 -7.65 -10.11 11.19
CA ASN A 97 -7.42 -8.73 10.71
C ASN A 97 -5.93 -8.38 10.56
N ASN A 98 -5.01 -9.29 10.87
CA ASN A 98 -3.60 -9.03 10.64
C ASN A 98 -3.33 -8.86 9.14
N TYR A 99 -2.67 -7.77 8.75
CA TYR A 99 -2.40 -7.52 7.34
C TYR A 99 -1.36 -8.50 6.78
N PHE A 100 -0.32 -8.77 7.54
CA PHE A 100 0.75 -9.72 7.17
C PHE A 100 0.54 -11.08 7.85
N ASN A 101 1.20 -12.12 7.32
CA ASN A 101 1.21 -13.45 7.90
C ASN A 101 2.47 -13.72 8.74
N ASP A 102 3.33 -12.70 8.91
CA ASP A 102 4.59 -12.84 9.61
C ASP A 102 4.36 -13.05 11.11
N ARG A 103 5.17 -13.94 11.69
CA ARG A 103 5.11 -14.25 13.12
C ARG A 103 5.40 -13.04 14.00
N TRP A 104 6.32 -12.18 13.54
CA TRP A 104 6.76 -10.99 14.26
C TRP A 104 6.41 -9.76 13.44
N GLN A 105 5.59 -8.92 14.01
CA GLN A 105 5.13 -7.68 13.38
C GLN A 105 5.16 -6.57 14.42
N GLY A 106 5.66 -5.40 14.05
CA GLY A 106 5.72 -4.26 14.94
C GLY A 106 6.42 -3.05 14.33
N ILE A 107 6.38 -1.97 15.07
CA ILE A 107 7.12 -0.75 14.80
C ILE A 107 8.14 -0.61 15.94
N PRO A 108 9.42 -0.32 15.67
CA PRO A 108 10.41 -0.16 16.73
C PRO A 108 10.04 0.98 17.68
N ILE A 109 10.09 0.73 18.98
CA ILE A 109 9.89 1.79 20.00
C ILE A 109 11.01 2.81 19.83
N GLY A 110 10.64 4.10 19.69
CA GLY A 110 11.57 5.19 19.41
C GLY A 110 11.96 5.36 17.94
N GLY A 111 11.29 4.62 17.04
CA GLY A 111 11.44 4.77 15.58
C GLY A 111 12.53 3.91 14.96
N TYR A 112 12.66 4.01 13.65
CA TYR A 112 13.54 3.15 12.86
C TYR A 112 15.02 3.55 12.92
N THR A 113 15.34 4.80 13.21
CA THR A 113 16.71 5.32 13.20
C THR A 113 17.63 4.52 14.13
N GLN A 114 17.23 4.30 15.37
CA GLN A 114 18.02 3.52 16.34
C GLN A 114 18.23 2.06 15.90
N MET A 115 17.24 1.46 15.24
CA MET A 115 17.36 0.12 14.68
C MET A 115 18.40 0.08 13.56
N VAL A 116 18.35 1.05 12.64
CA VAL A 116 19.30 1.15 11.53
C VAL A 116 20.72 1.45 12.04
N GLU A 117 20.88 2.35 13.02
CA GLU A 117 22.16 2.64 13.66
C GLU A 117 22.80 1.36 14.23
N LYS A 118 22.04 0.54 14.94
CA LYS A 118 22.51 -0.75 15.46
C LYS A 118 22.91 -1.74 14.35
N MET A 119 22.19 -1.73 13.24
CA MET A 119 22.53 -2.60 12.09
C MET A 119 23.81 -2.17 11.39
N LEU A 120 24.18 -0.89 11.51
CA LEU A 120 25.37 -0.29 10.92
C LEU A 120 26.57 -0.25 11.87
N GLU A 121 26.45 -0.78 13.09
CA GLU A 121 27.58 -0.87 14.02
C GLU A 121 28.77 -1.59 13.38
N GLY A 122 29.93 -0.91 13.36
CA GLY A 122 31.15 -1.42 12.74
C GLY A 122 31.28 -1.18 11.24
N ALA A 123 30.32 -0.50 10.62
CA ALA A 123 30.41 -0.04 9.24
C ALA A 123 30.77 1.46 9.16
N ASP A 124 31.55 1.84 8.18
CA ASP A 124 31.79 3.25 7.86
C ASP A 124 30.57 3.81 7.11
N VAL A 125 29.94 4.84 7.67
CA VAL A 125 28.74 5.48 7.10
C VAL A 125 29.09 6.87 6.60
N LEU A 126 28.99 7.07 5.28
CA LEU A 126 29.23 8.35 4.63
C LEU A 126 27.88 8.99 4.28
N LEU A 127 27.46 9.97 5.07
CA LEU A 127 26.24 10.75 4.80
C LEU A 127 26.53 11.87 3.80
N GLN A 128 25.48 12.32 3.07
CA GLN A 128 25.57 13.39 2.07
C GLN A 128 26.65 13.13 1.00
N THR A 129 26.86 11.86 0.67
CA THR A 129 27.84 11.41 -0.29
C THR A 129 27.13 10.84 -1.51
N ASP A 130 27.34 11.45 -2.67
CA ASP A 130 26.85 10.91 -3.93
C ASP A 130 27.70 9.71 -4.37
N TYR A 131 27.04 8.65 -4.79
CA TYR A 131 27.71 7.41 -5.20
C TYR A 131 28.62 7.61 -6.43
N PHE A 132 28.14 8.37 -7.43
CA PHE A 132 28.90 8.54 -8.68
C PHE A 132 30.11 9.43 -8.48
N ASP A 133 30.02 10.41 -7.57
CA ASP A 133 31.18 11.24 -7.20
C ASP A 133 32.19 10.42 -6.43
N LEU A 134 31.74 9.64 -5.43
CA LEU A 134 32.61 8.78 -4.64
C LEU A 134 33.37 7.76 -5.50
N ILE A 135 32.68 7.07 -6.41
CA ILE A 135 33.31 6.05 -7.28
C ILE A 135 34.27 6.70 -8.30
N ARG A 136 34.01 7.93 -8.70
CA ARG A 136 34.94 8.67 -9.59
C ARG A 136 36.25 9.02 -8.88
N GLU A 137 36.15 9.41 -7.62
CA GLU A 137 37.32 9.77 -6.79
C GLU A 137 38.05 8.53 -6.27
N GLN A 138 37.32 7.48 -5.92
CA GLN A 138 37.84 6.26 -5.28
C GLN A 138 37.29 5.01 -5.96
N PRO A 139 37.74 4.69 -7.20
CA PRO A 139 37.16 3.58 -7.97
C PRO A 139 37.40 2.19 -7.36
N GLU A 140 38.36 2.05 -6.47
CA GLU A 140 38.70 0.78 -5.80
C GLU A 140 38.27 0.73 -4.32
N ILE A 141 37.31 1.58 -3.93
CA ILE A 141 36.86 1.68 -2.53
C ILE A 141 36.29 0.34 -1.99
N ALA A 142 35.76 -0.51 -2.85
CA ALA A 142 35.19 -1.79 -2.46
C ALA A 142 35.35 -2.85 -3.57
N HIS A 143 35.53 -4.13 -3.17
CA HIS A 143 35.55 -5.26 -4.11
C HIS A 143 34.17 -5.55 -4.72
N THR A 144 33.11 -5.31 -3.97
CA THR A 144 31.72 -5.53 -4.40
C THR A 144 30.89 -4.35 -4.00
N VAL A 145 30.12 -3.85 -4.95
CA VAL A 145 29.18 -2.73 -4.75
C VAL A 145 27.76 -3.22 -4.89
N VAL A 146 26.91 -2.89 -3.92
CA VAL A 146 25.47 -3.07 -3.99
C VAL A 146 24.82 -1.69 -4.10
N TYR A 147 24.46 -1.33 -5.33
CA TYR A 147 23.81 -0.05 -5.61
C TYR A 147 22.28 -0.17 -5.43
N THR A 148 21.72 0.61 -4.53
CA THR A 148 20.28 0.62 -4.22
C THR A 148 19.57 1.91 -4.67
N GLY A 149 20.27 2.77 -5.41
CA GLY A 149 19.70 3.98 -6.03
C GLY A 149 18.89 3.68 -7.30
N CYS A 150 18.58 4.71 -8.06
CA CYS A 150 17.80 4.58 -9.29
C CYS A 150 18.56 3.79 -10.37
N ILE A 151 18.00 2.68 -10.81
CA ILE A 151 18.68 1.79 -11.78
C ILE A 151 18.90 2.46 -13.15
N ASP A 152 17.98 3.29 -13.58
CA ASP A 152 18.09 4.06 -14.81
C ASP A 152 19.21 5.11 -14.75
N GLU A 153 19.38 5.76 -13.59
CA GLU A 153 20.50 6.66 -13.32
C GLU A 153 21.84 5.90 -13.33
N PHE A 154 21.91 4.74 -12.69
CA PHE A 154 23.11 3.89 -12.70
C PHE A 154 23.59 3.60 -14.13
N PHE A 155 22.68 3.41 -15.06
CA PHE A 155 22.99 3.21 -16.47
C PHE A 155 23.03 4.51 -17.32
N GLY A 156 23.10 5.68 -16.67
CA GLY A 156 23.16 6.98 -17.33
C GLY A 156 21.96 7.26 -18.24
N TYR A 157 20.78 6.74 -17.88
CA TYR A 157 19.51 6.87 -18.63
C TYR A 157 19.58 6.43 -20.10
N ARG A 158 20.55 5.57 -20.47
CA ARG A 158 20.77 5.14 -21.87
C ARG A 158 19.60 4.41 -22.52
N LEU A 159 18.69 3.87 -21.71
CA LEU A 159 17.45 3.24 -22.16
C LEU A 159 16.20 4.10 -21.89
N GLY A 160 16.41 5.36 -21.52
CA GLY A 160 15.38 6.28 -21.07
C GLY A 160 15.16 6.22 -19.57
N ALA A 161 14.46 7.23 -19.04
CA ALA A 161 14.09 7.31 -17.63
C ALA A 161 12.89 6.42 -17.32
N LEU A 162 12.92 5.75 -16.17
CA LEU A 162 11.77 5.02 -15.65
C LEU A 162 10.71 6.01 -15.17
N LYS A 163 9.44 5.59 -15.26
CA LYS A 163 8.33 6.39 -14.75
C LYS A 163 8.08 6.04 -13.28
N TYR A 164 8.05 7.06 -12.45
CA TYR A 164 7.75 6.95 -11.02
C TYR A 164 6.41 7.60 -10.70
N ARG A 165 5.80 7.13 -9.63
CA ARG A 165 4.68 7.81 -8.96
C ARG A 165 5.19 8.40 -7.66
N SER A 166 4.62 9.50 -7.24
CA SER A 166 4.92 10.15 -5.98
C SER A 166 3.68 10.22 -5.10
N VAL A 167 3.90 10.57 -3.84
CA VAL A 167 2.82 10.89 -2.90
C VAL A 167 3.05 12.28 -2.32
N ARG A 168 1.95 12.99 -2.08
CA ARG A 168 1.93 14.28 -1.40
C ARG A 168 1.07 14.14 -0.15
N PHE A 169 1.54 14.69 0.95
CA PHE A 169 0.81 14.71 2.21
C PHE A 169 0.31 16.12 2.54
N GLU A 170 -0.93 16.19 3.02
CA GLU A 170 -1.47 17.36 3.70
C GLU A 170 -1.66 16.98 5.16
N THR A 171 -0.88 17.62 6.02
CA THR A 171 -0.84 17.32 7.46
C THR A 171 -1.45 18.47 8.24
N GLU A 172 -2.31 18.15 9.21
CA GLU A 172 -2.94 19.11 10.10
C GLU A 172 -3.04 18.57 11.53
N GLU A 173 -2.98 19.47 12.50
CA GLU A 173 -3.27 19.16 13.90
C GLU A 173 -4.74 19.53 14.20
N LEU A 174 -5.45 18.59 14.82
CA LEU A 174 -6.86 18.73 15.19
C LEU A 174 -7.02 18.85 16.70
N PRO A 175 -7.94 19.72 17.20
CA PRO A 175 -8.16 19.93 18.63
C PRO A 175 -9.06 18.84 19.23
N GLU A 176 -8.87 17.60 18.82
CA GLU A 176 -9.62 16.43 19.30
C GLU A 176 -8.66 15.27 19.61
N GLU A 177 -9.04 14.45 20.59
CA GLU A 177 -8.19 13.36 21.05
C GLU A 177 -8.06 12.24 20.03
N ASN A 178 -9.12 11.99 19.26
CA ASN A 178 -9.22 10.82 18.36
C ASN A 178 -10.09 11.16 17.14
N TYR A 179 -9.53 11.15 15.97
CA TYR A 179 -10.22 11.50 14.72
C TYR A 179 -10.92 10.31 14.07
N GLN A 180 -10.22 9.18 13.92
CA GLN A 180 -10.74 8.04 13.16
C GLN A 180 -10.63 6.68 13.90
N GLY A 181 -10.06 6.64 15.10
CA GLY A 181 -9.97 5.45 15.93
C GLY A 181 -9.04 4.37 15.41
N ASN A 182 -8.21 4.68 14.43
CA ASN A 182 -7.28 3.74 13.80
C ASN A 182 -6.11 4.48 13.15
N ALA A 183 -4.93 3.86 13.10
CA ALA A 183 -3.74 4.49 12.53
C ALA A 183 -3.92 4.84 11.04
N VAL A 184 -4.55 3.95 10.24
CA VAL A 184 -4.71 4.15 8.81
C VAL A 184 -6.11 3.74 8.35
N VAL A 185 -6.79 4.65 7.66
CA VAL A 185 -8.06 4.39 6.97
C VAL A 185 -7.89 4.71 5.49
N ASN A 186 -8.13 3.71 4.62
CA ASN A 186 -8.07 3.88 3.18
C ASN A 186 -9.43 4.36 2.64
N TYR A 187 -9.42 5.23 1.65
CA TYR A 187 -10.60 5.73 0.96
C TYR A 187 -10.59 5.16 -0.45
N THR A 188 -11.47 4.19 -0.71
CA THR A 188 -11.46 3.45 -1.97
C THR A 188 -12.39 4.05 -3.02
N ASP A 189 -13.24 4.98 -2.66
CA ASP A 189 -14.07 5.74 -3.57
C ASP A 189 -13.22 6.68 -4.45
N ARG A 190 -13.55 6.77 -5.73
CA ARG A 190 -12.85 7.61 -6.70
C ARG A 190 -13.12 9.10 -6.48
N GLU A 191 -14.29 9.46 -5.98
CA GLU A 191 -14.69 10.84 -5.71
C GLU A 191 -13.90 11.46 -4.55
N VAL A 192 -13.39 10.65 -3.63
CA VAL A 192 -12.50 11.13 -2.55
C VAL A 192 -11.10 11.31 -3.11
N PRO A 193 -10.52 12.53 -3.08
CA PRO A 193 -9.28 12.82 -3.82
C PRO A 193 -8.00 12.22 -3.19
N TYR A 194 -8.02 11.87 -1.92
CA TYR A 194 -6.90 11.21 -1.22
C TYR A 194 -7.09 9.70 -1.17
N THR A 195 -5.98 8.98 -1.03
CA THR A 195 -5.97 7.50 -0.96
C THR A 195 -6.18 6.99 0.45
N ARG A 196 -5.66 7.72 1.46
CA ARG A 196 -5.81 7.36 2.87
C ARG A 196 -5.67 8.56 3.79
N VAL A 197 -6.16 8.38 5.01
CA VAL A 197 -5.88 9.26 6.14
C VAL A 197 -5.06 8.46 7.16
N ILE A 198 -3.98 9.07 7.63
CA ILE A 198 -3.09 8.53 8.65
C ILE A 198 -3.28 9.36 9.92
N GLU A 199 -3.65 8.74 11.03
CA GLU A 199 -3.68 9.35 12.35
C GLU A 199 -2.48 8.86 13.16
N HIS A 200 -1.46 9.70 13.25
CA HIS A 200 -0.11 9.30 13.66
C HIS A 200 -0.01 8.75 15.07
N LYS A 201 -0.76 9.30 16.03
CA LYS A 201 -0.69 8.89 17.44
C LYS A 201 -0.96 7.40 17.68
N HIS A 202 -1.77 6.76 16.83
CA HIS A 202 -2.12 5.35 16.99
C HIS A 202 -0.94 4.39 16.76
N PHE A 203 0.10 4.82 16.07
CA PHE A 203 1.32 4.00 15.90
C PHE A 203 2.10 3.84 17.20
N GLU A 204 2.00 4.82 18.11
CA GLU A 204 2.72 4.85 19.40
C GLU A 204 1.77 4.79 20.60
N PHE A 205 0.48 4.50 20.38
CA PHE A 205 -0.56 4.51 21.42
C PHE A 205 -0.62 5.81 22.22
N GLY A 206 -0.40 6.94 21.54
CA GLY A 206 -0.41 8.29 22.12
C GLY A 206 -1.75 8.66 22.74
N LYS A 207 -1.70 9.41 23.85
CA LYS A 207 -2.88 9.84 24.64
C LYS A 207 -2.99 11.36 24.77
N GLN A 208 -2.33 12.12 23.88
CA GLN A 208 -2.41 13.57 23.90
C GLN A 208 -3.82 14.05 23.52
N PRO A 209 -4.24 15.24 24.05
CA PRO A 209 -5.59 15.77 23.84
C PRO A 209 -5.85 16.24 22.39
N THR A 210 -4.78 16.45 21.61
CA THR A 210 -4.86 16.78 20.18
C THR A 210 -4.38 15.61 19.34
N THR A 211 -4.73 15.55 18.07
CA THR A 211 -4.25 14.54 17.13
C THR A 211 -3.71 15.16 15.86
N VAL A 212 -2.72 14.51 15.25
CA VAL A 212 -2.18 14.89 13.94
C VAL A 212 -2.63 13.87 12.91
N ILE A 213 -3.22 14.36 11.84
CA ILE A 213 -3.61 13.54 10.69
C ILE A 213 -2.85 13.97 9.45
N SER A 214 -2.60 13.02 8.55
CA SER A 214 -2.07 13.28 7.22
C SER A 214 -2.97 12.65 6.16
N ARG A 215 -3.45 13.43 5.20
CA ARG A 215 -4.13 12.95 3.99
C ARG A 215 -3.09 12.69 2.91
N GLU A 216 -3.07 11.48 2.37
CA GLU A 216 -2.15 11.06 1.32
C GLU A 216 -2.80 11.20 -0.05
N TYR A 217 -2.15 11.91 -0.95
CA TYR A 217 -2.54 12.07 -2.34
C TYR A 217 -1.49 11.44 -3.26
N SER A 218 -1.93 10.64 -4.20
CA SER A 218 -1.05 10.21 -5.29
C SER A 218 -0.77 11.37 -6.24
N ALA A 219 0.46 11.47 -6.71
CA ALA A 219 0.92 12.53 -7.59
C ALA A 219 1.83 11.98 -8.69
N GLU A 220 1.91 12.74 -9.81
CA GLU A 220 2.94 12.50 -10.80
C GLU A 220 4.32 12.86 -10.22
N TRP A 221 5.32 12.07 -10.57
CA TRP A 221 6.71 12.43 -10.32
C TRP A 221 7.08 13.67 -11.19
N LYS A 222 7.60 14.70 -10.57
CA LYS A 222 8.07 15.93 -11.24
C LYS A 222 9.58 16.04 -11.13
#